data_b5c7dbcee7d19e814dc5fdc1f484234e
#
_entry.id   b5c7dbcee7d19e814dc5fdc1f484234e
#
_cell.length_a   1.000
_cell.length_b   1.000
_cell.length_c   1.000
_cell.angle_alpha   90.00
_cell.angle_beta   90.00
_cell.angle_gamma   90.00
#
_symmetry.space_group_name_H-M   'P 1'
#
loop_
_entity.id
_entity.type
_entity.pdbx_description
1 polymer ?
#
loop_
_entity_poly.entity_id
_entity_poly.type
_entity_poly.pdbx_seq_one_letter_code
_entity_poly.pdbx_strand_id
1 'polypeptide(L)'
;NLGVICRHEEKYEDAEKFLKEALDIRERQHAQVPYSFTADHAKVCRDFGDLLVDMGENDRAGEMFEKAVTLYTNAAEKSGHLKVSIADSIYAWADTRLDSEEYDRAESLFKQALSIYSRLTDDKTSYDMARTWSRMGDLYMLWEKPQAVPSYEKALSMFKELHAPDSDYREE
;
A
#
# COMPACT_ATOMS: atom_id res chain seq x y z
N ASN A 1 5.92 16.45 -6.92
CA ASN A 1 5.25 15.75 -8.00
C ASN A 1 3.90 16.43 -8.30
N LEU A 2 3.81 17.13 -9.46
CA LEU A 2 2.62 17.89 -9.84
C LEU A 2 1.37 17.00 -9.93
N GLY A 3 1.49 15.79 -10.44
CA GLY A 3 0.38 14.85 -10.54
C GLY A 3 -0.25 14.54 -9.18
N VAL A 4 0.57 14.35 -8.14
CA VAL A 4 0.07 14.11 -6.78
C VAL A 4 -0.64 15.34 -6.21
N ILE A 5 -0.13 16.55 -6.49
CA ILE A 5 -0.78 17.79 -6.06
C ILE A 5 -2.14 17.95 -6.74
N CYS A 6 -2.21 17.76 -8.07
CA CYS A 6 -3.47 17.83 -8.83
C CYS A 6 -4.48 16.79 -8.34
N ARG A 7 -4.02 15.57 -7.98
CA ARG A 7 -4.87 14.54 -7.37
C ARG A 7 -5.50 15.03 -6.05
N HIS A 8 -4.71 15.62 -5.17
CA HIS A 8 -5.22 16.18 -3.90
C HIS A 8 -6.17 17.37 -4.10
N GLU A 9 -6.07 18.07 -5.23
CA GLU A 9 -6.98 19.14 -5.62
C GLU A 9 -8.20 18.63 -6.44
N GLU A 10 -8.36 17.29 -6.54
CA GLU A 10 -9.42 16.61 -7.30
C GLU A 10 -9.42 16.94 -8.81
N LYS A 11 -8.30 17.44 -9.34
CA LYS A 11 -8.07 17.70 -10.76
C LYS A 11 -7.54 16.45 -11.46
N TYR A 12 -8.38 15.43 -11.56
CA TYR A 12 -7.96 14.08 -11.97
C TYR A 12 -7.41 14.00 -13.39
N GLU A 13 -7.97 14.75 -14.34
CA GLU A 13 -7.47 14.80 -15.73
C GLU A 13 -6.05 15.36 -15.81
N ASP A 14 -5.77 16.45 -15.10
CA ASP A 14 -4.43 17.04 -15.04
C ASP A 14 -3.47 16.11 -14.29
N ALA A 15 -3.94 15.49 -13.19
CA ALA A 15 -3.17 14.51 -12.42
C ALA A 15 -2.76 13.32 -13.31
N GLU A 16 -3.69 12.76 -14.06
CA GLU A 16 -3.44 11.64 -14.97
C GLU A 16 -2.42 12.01 -16.04
N LYS A 17 -2.55 13.19 -16.64
CA LYS A 17 -1.60 13.68 -17.63
C LYS A 17 -0.19 13.77 -17.08
N PHE A 18 -0.01 14.43 -15.90
CA PHE A 18 1.31 14.60 -15.29
C PHE A 18 1.92 13.28 -14.81
N LEU A 19 1.11 12.34 -14.30
CA LEU A 19 1.60 11.03 -13.88
C LEU A 19 1.97 10.16 -15.07
N LYS A 20 1.24 10.21 -16.19
CA LYS A 20 1.62 9.54 -17.44
C LYS A 20 2.94 10.08 -17.99
N GLU A 21 3.12 11.41 -18.02
CA GLU A 21 4.38 12.02 -18.44
C GLU A 21 5.55 11.61 -17.53
N ALA A 22 5.32 11.58 -16.22
CA ALA A 22 6.32 11.12 -15.25
C ALA A 22 6.67 9.63 -15.46
N LEU A 23 5.67 8.78 -15.71
CA LEU A 23 5.86 7.37 -16.00
C LEU A 23 6.72 7.15 -17.24
N ASP A 24 6.40 7.82 -18.35
CA ASP A 24 7.19 7.76 -19.59
C ASP A 24 8.64 8.17 -19.38
N ILE A 25 8.88 9.21 -18.59
CA ILE A 25 10.24 9.67 -18.28
C ILE A 25 10.98 8.59 -17.49
N ARG A 26 10.35 8.00 -16.45
CA ARG A 26 10.97 6.98 -15.61
C ARG A 26 11.21 5.67 -16.35
N GLU A 27 10.32 5.28 -17.26
CA GLU A 27 10.53 4.11 -18.13
C GLU A 27 11.75 4.28 -19.03
N ARG A 28 11.91 5.44 -19.67
CA ARG A 28 13.09 5.75 -20.48
C ARG A 28 14.39 5.78 -19.66
N GLN A 29 14.35 6.38 -18.48
CA GLN A 29 15.51 6.42 -17.57
C GLN A 29 15.87 5.02 -17.08
N HIS A 30 14.88 4.21 -16.72
CA HIS A 30 15.10 2.83 -16.31
C HIS A 30 15.69 1.97 -17.44
N ALA A 31 15.23 2.17 -18.67
CA ALA A 31 15.78 1.47 -19.84
C ALA A 31 17.26 1.82 -20.10
N GLN A 32 17.67 3.06 -19.81
CA GLN A 32 19.06 3.52 -19.99
C GLN A 32 20.00 3.11 -18.84
N VAL A 33 19.50 3.22 -17.59
CA VAL A 33 20.27 2.90 -16.37
C VAL A 33 19.36 2.12 -15.40
N PRO A 34 19.18 0.81 -15.61
CA PRO A 34 18.15 0.00 -14.95
C PRO A 34 18.13 0.09 -13.43
N TYR A 35 19.26 0.28 -12.78
CA TYR A 35 19.34 0.19 -11.31
C TYR A 35 19.26 1.53 -10.58
N SER A 36 19.44 2.65 -11.28
CA SER A 36 19.54 3.95 -10.63
C SER A 36 18.18 4.61 -10.35
N PHE A 37 17.15 4.25 -11.11
CA PHE A 37 15.84 4.89 -11.06
C PHE A 37 14.67 3.93 -10.75
N THR A 38 14.98 2.70 -10.37
CA THR A 38 13.96 1.66 -10.16
C THR A 38 12.97 2.03 -9.04
N ALA A 39 13.47 2.53 -7.90
CA ALA A 39 12.62 2.94 -6.79
C ALA A 39 11.76 4.17 -7.12
N ASP A 40 12.31 5.13 -7.87
CA ASP A 40 11.57 6.31 -8.32
C ASP A 40 10.48 5.93 -9.33
N HIS A 41 10.77 4.98 -10.23
CA HIS A 41 9.79 4.43 -11.17
C HIS A 41 8.66 3.71 -10.41
N ALA A 42 9.01 2.87 -9.42
CA ALA A 42 8.04 2.21 -8.55
C ALA A 42 7.12 3.21 -7.84
N LYS A 43 7.70 4.31 -7.34
CA LYS A 43 6.93 5.37 -6.70
C LYS A 43 5.93 6.01 -7.65
N VAL A 44 6.30 6.31 -8.89
CA VAL A 44 5.38 6.89 -9.89
C VAL A 44 4.27 5.90 -10.23
N CYS A 45 4.58 4.60 -10.38
CA CYS A 45 3.55 3.57 -10.59
C CYS A 45 2.56 3.54 -9.43
N ARG A 46 3.03 3.60 -8.17
CA ARG A 46 2.17 3.63 -6.99
C ARG A 46 1.31 4.89 -6.96
N ASP A 47 1.90 6.08 -7.15
CA ASP A 47 1.17 7.36 -7.16
C ASP A 47 0.08 7.36 -8.26
N PHE A 48 0.33 6.69 -9.40
CA PHE A 48 -0.65 6.54 -10.47
C PHE A 48 -1.73 5.51 -10.11
N GLY A 49 -1.39 4.42 -9.45
CA GLY A 49 -2.36 3.48 -8.90
C GLY A 49 -3.33 4.16 -7.94
N ASP A 50 -2.81 4.98 -7.01
CA ASP A 50 -3.61 5.76 -6.08
C ASP A 50 -4.58 6.73 -6.78
N LEU A 51 -4.16 7.38 -7.88
CA LEU A 51 -5.04 8.22 -8.70
C LEU A 51 -6.15 7.40 -9.35
N LEU A 52 -5.82 6.25 -9.92
CA LEU A 52 -6.79 5.38 -10.58
C LEU A 52 -7.84 4.83 -9.61
N VAL A 53 -7.48 4.60 -8.34
CA VAL A 53 -8.45 4.29 -7.26
C VAL A 53 -9.42 5.45 -7.06
N ASP A 54 -8.92 6.68 -6.94
CA ASP A 54 -9.77 7.87 -6.78
C ASP A 54 -10.72 8.09 -7.98
N MET A 55 -10.32 7.61 -9.16
CA MET A 55 -11.13 7.62 -10.39
C MET A 55 -12.09 6.42 -10.49
N GLY A 56 -12.04 5.45 -9.57
CA GLY A 56 -12.84 4.23 -9.60
C GLY A 56 -12.34 3.17 -10.61
N GLU A 57 -11.12 3.31 -11.13
CA GLU A 57 -10.55 2.42 -12.14
C GLU A 57 -9.71 1.30 -11.50
N ASN A 58 -10.34 0.48 -10.66
CA ASN A 58 -9.69 -0.51 -9.79
C ASN A 58 -8.81 -1.53 -10.52
N ASP A 59 -9.19 -1.97 -11.73
CA ASP A 59 -8.37 -2.92 -12.49
C ASP A 59 -7.05 -2.30 -12.93
N ARG A 60 -7.08 -1.10 -13.49
CA ARG A 60 -5.89 -0.36 -13.90
C ARG A 60 -5.02 0.01 -12.68
N ALA A 61 -5.67 0.38 -11.56
CA ALA A 61 -4.96 0.64 -10.32
C ALA A 61 -4.19 -0.60 -9.84
N GLY A 62 -4.83 -1.77 -9.87
CA GLY A 62 -4.19 -3.03 -9.52
C GLY A 62 -2.96 -3.35 -10.37
N GLU A 63 -3.01 -3.11 -11.69
CA GLU A 63 -1.85 -3.28 -12.59
C GLU A 63 -0.68 -2.35 -12.20
N MET A 64 -1.00 -1.12 -11.83
CA MET A 64 0.02 -0.14 -11.41
C MET A 64 0.65 -0.51 -10.07
N PHE A 65 -0.14 -1.00 -9.11
CA PHE A 65 0.39 -1.48 -7.84
C PHE A 65 1.24 -2.75 -8.00
N GLU A 66 0.83 -3.70 -8.83
CA GLU A 66 1.63 -4.90 -9.16
C GLU A 66 2.99 -4.51 -9.76
N LYS A 67 2.99 -3.55 -10.70
CA LYS A 67 4.23 -3.01 -11.29
C LYS A 67 5.09 -2.32 -10.24
N ALA A 68 4.49 -1.54 -9.34
CA ALA A 68 5.20 -0.88 -8.24
C ALA A 68 5.86 -1.91 -7.30
N VAL A 69 5.13 -2.96 -6.89
CA VAL A 69 5.66 -4.04 -6.04
C VAL A 69 6.87 -4.72 -6.70
N THR A 70 6.76 -5.06 -7.99
CA THR A 70 7.84 -5.68 -8.75
C THR A 70 9.09 -4.79 -8.78
N LEU A 71 8.90 -3.51 -9.09
CA LEU A 71 10.01 -2.55 -9.16
C LEU A 71 10.64 -2.29 -7.79
N TYR A 72 9.84 -2.11 -6.72
CA TYR A 72 10.37 -1.95 -5.37
C TYR A 72 11.10 -3.20 -4.90
N THR A 73 10.63 -4.39 -5.22
CA THR A 73 11.29 -5.66 -4.87
C THR A 73 12.67 -5.74 -5.53
N ASN A 74 12.75 -5.44 -6.83
CA ASN A 74 14.01 -5.41 -7.56
C ASN A 74 14.98 -4.35 -7.01
N ALA A 75 14.49 -3.19 -6.58
CA ALA A 75 15.29 -2.15 -5.96
C ALA A 75 15.76 -2.54 -4.54
N ALA A 76 14.90 -3.26 -3.79
CA ALA A 76 15.16 -3.66 -2.41
C ALA A 76 16.29 -4.71 -2.26
N GLU A 77 16.60 -5.49 -3.31
CA GLU A 77 17.75 -6.40 -3.31
C GLU A 77 19.07 -5.67 -2.98
N LYS A 78 19.14 -4.36 -3.27
CA LYS A 78 20.28 -3.49 -2.99
C LYS A 78 20.09 -2.54 -1.80
N SER A 79 18.85 -2.38 -1.30
CA SER A 79 18.47 -1.32 -0.37
C SER A 79 17.33 -1.77 0.53
N GLY A 80 17.66 -2.29 1.71
CA GLY A 80 16.69 -2.89 2.65
C GLY A 80 15.59 -1.95 3.17
N HIS A 81 15.71 -0.62 2.98
CA HIS A 81 14.74 0.38 3.46
C HIS A 81 13.42 0.43 2.65
N LEU A 82 13.33 -0.28 1.52
CA LEU A 82 12.14 -0.27 0.66
C LEU A 82 11.03 -1.25 1.10
N LYS A 83 11.25 -2.01 2.17
CA LYS A 83 10.28 -3.02 2.64
C LYS A 83 8.93 -2.43 2.99
N VAL A 84 8.89 -1.26 3.62
CA VAL A 84 7.64 -0.54 3.90
C VAL A 84 6.92 -0.19 2.61
N SER A 85 7.63 0.39 1.62
CA SER A 85 7.03 0.75 0.33
C SER A 85 6.48 -0.46 -0.44
N ILE A 86 7.13 -1.63 -0.31
CA ILE A 86 6.62 -2.89 -0.87
C ILE A 86 5.32 -3.28 -0.17
N ALA A 87 5.31 -3.30 1.16
CA ALA A 87 4.13 -3.69 1.93
C ALA A 87 2.94 -2.74 1.71
N ASP A 88 3.20 -1.41 1.67
CA ASP A 88 2.19 -0.40 1.38
C ASP A 88 1.59 -0.56 -0.02
N SER A 89 2.42 -0.92 -1.02
CA SER A 89 1.94 -1.16 -2.39
C SER A 89 1.14 -2.45 -2.49
N ILE A 90 1.55 -3.52 -1.78
CA ILE A 90 0.79 -4.77 -1.69
C ILE A 90 -0.56 -4.54 -0.98
N TYR A 91 -0.57 -3.76 0.10
CA TYR A 91 -1.80 -3.39 0.79
C TYR A 91 -2.78 -2.65 -0.14
N ALA A 92 -2.30 -1.63 -0.86
CA ALA A 92 -3.12 -0.88 -1.81
C ALA A 92 -3.67 -1.79 -2.93
N TRP A 93 -2.83 -2.71 -3.43
CA TRP A 93 -3.26 -3.70 -4.41
C TRP A 93 -4.33 -4.65 -3.84
N ALA A 94 -4.16 -5.11 -2.60
CA ALA A 94 -5.16 -5.93 -1.92
C ALA A 94 -6.51 -5.21 -1.79
N ASP A 95 -6.47 -3.92 -1.49
CA ASP A 95 -7.63 -3.07 -1.34
C ASP A 95 -8.43 -2.96 -2.65
N THR A 96 -7.73 -2.73 -3.79
CA THR A 96 -8.39 -2.74 -5.12
C THR A 96 -9.00 -4.10 -5.46
N ARG A 97 -8.38 -5.22 -5.04
CA ARG A 97 -8.95 -6.56 -5.27
C ARG A 97 -10.17 -6.81 -4.39
N LEU A 98 -10.18 -6.28 -3.18
CA LEU A 98 -11.35 -6.32 -2.29
C LEU A 98 -12.53 -5.55 -2.91
N ASP A 99 -12.28 -4.33 -3.39
CA ASP A 99 -13.29 -3.50 -4.03
C ASP A 99 -13.84 -4.10 -5.35
N SER A 100 -13.04 -4.97 -5.99
CA SER A 100 -13.45 -5.75 -7.18
C SER A 100 -14.05 -7.13 -6.81
N GLU A 101 -14.31 -7.39 -5.52
CA GLU A 101 -14.88 -8.65 -5.00
C GLU A 101 -14.00 -9.89 -5.28
N GLU A 102 -12.70 -9.70 -5.61
CA GLU A 102 -11.73 -10.78 -5.79
C GLU A 102 -11.17 -11.25 -4.43
N TYR A 103 -12.03 -11.79 -3.57
CA TYR A 103 -11.74 -12.03 -2.14
C TYR A 103 -10.53 -12.95 -1.89
N ASP A 104 -10.39 -14.04 -2.63
CA ASP A 104 -9.22 -14.95 -2.47
C ASP A 104 -7.90 -14.23 -2.74
N ARG A 105 -7.88 -13.37 -3.77
CA ARG A 105 -6.70 -12.61 -4.16
C ARG A 105 -6.40 -11.49 -3.15
N ALA A 106 -7.42 -10.77 -2.71
CA ALA A 106 -7.31 -9.77 -1.67
C ALA A 106 -6.76 -10.35 -0.36
N GLU A 107 -7.28 -11.51 0.08
CA GLU A 107 -6.80 -12.21 1.28
C GLU A 107 -5.31 -12.56 1.18
N SER A 108 -4.91 -13.14 0.03
CA SER A 108 -3.51 -13.50 -0.21
C SER A 108 -2.58 -12.28 -0.13
N LEU A 109 -2.97 -11.17 -0.75
CA LEU A 109 -2.21 -9.94 -0.76
C LEU A 109 -2.14 -9.27 0.64
N PHE A 110 -3.24 -9.19 1.38
CA PHE A 110 -3.22 -8.69 2.75
C PHE A 110 -2.31 -9.52 3.66
N LYS A 111 -2.32 -10.84 3.54
CA LYS A 111 -1.41 -11.73 4.28
C LYS A 111 0.06 -11.48 3.91
N GLN A 112 0.36 -11.21 2.64
CA GLN A 112 1.71 -10.85 2.20
C GLN A 112 2.15 -9.51 2.82
N ALA A 113 1.31 -8.48 2.79
CA ALA A 113 1.60 -7.19 3.43
C ALA A 113 1.88 -7.36 4.93
N LEU A 114 1.01 -8.07 5.66
CA LEU A 114 1.20 -8.39 7.08
C LEU A 114 2.51 -9.13 7.35
N SER A 115 2.90 -10.07 6.50
CA SER A 115 4.17 -10.80 6.64
C SER A 115 5.39 -9.90 6.53
N ILE A 116 5.30 -8.83 5.74
CA ILE A 116 6.39 -7.85 5.62
C ILE A 116 6.38 -6.91 6.82
N TYR A 117 5.23 -6.31 7.14
CA TYR A 117 5.07 -5.41 8.29
C TYR A 117 5.52 -6.07 9.61
N SER A 118 5.17 -7.34 9.86
CA SER A 118 5.52 -8.05 11.09
C SER A 118 7.02 -8.23 11.33
N ARG A 119 7.85 -7.97 10.32
CA ARG A 119 9.33 -8.01 10.42
C ARG A 119 9.94 -6.64 10.67
N LEU A 120 9.12 -5.63 10.78
CA LEU A 120 9.49 -4.24 11.03
C LEU A 120 8.96 -3.86 12.42
N THR A 121 9.68 -3.03 13.16
CA THR A 121 9.42 -2.83 14.60
C THR A 121 9.23 -1.36 14.95
N ASP A 122 8.61 -0.57 14.06
CA ASP A 122 8.29 0.82 14.34
C ASP A 122 6.77 1.04 14.50
N ASP A 123 6.39 2.11 15.20
CA ASP A 123 5.00 2.43 15.52
C ASP A 123 4.14 2.62 14.26
N LYS A 124 4.71 3.23 13.22
CA LYS A 124 4.01 3.40 11.94
C LYS A 124 3.63 2.06 11.34
N THR A 125 4.56 1.12 11.34
CA THR A 125 4.35 -0.23 10.81
C THR A 125 3.31 -0.99 11.63
N SER A 126 3.31 -0.80 12.96
CA SER A 126 2.29 -1.36 13.85
C SER A 126 0.91 -0.81 13.54
N TYR A 127 0.80 0.50 13.23
CA TYR A 127 -0.45 1.11 12.77
C TYR A 127 -0.91 0.52 11.41
N ASP A 128 0.00 0.36 10.46
CA ASP A 128 -0.31 -0.22 9.14
C ASP A 128 -0.72 -1.69 9.25
N MET A 129 -0.16 -2.45 10.19
CA MET A 129 -0.63 -3.80 10.53
C MET A 129 -2.05 -3.79 11.08
N ALA A 130 -2.35 -2.91 12.04
CA ALA A 130 -3.69 -2.80 12.63
C ALA A 130 -4.73 -2.43 11.57
N ARG A 131 -4.40 -1.48 10.70
CA ARG A 131 -5.23 -1.10 9.54
C ARG A 131 -5.45 -2.28 8.59
N THR A 132 -4.42 -3.06 8.31
CA THR A 132 -4.51 -4.23 7.44
C THR A 132 -5.42 -5.31 8.05
N TRP A 133 -5.33 -5.56 9.36
CA TRP A 133 -6.26 -6.46 10.05
C TRP A 133 -7.71 -5.97 10.01
N SER A 134 -7.93 -4.65 10.13
CA SER A 134 -9.26 -4.07 9.97
C SER A 134 -9.85 -4.34 8.57
N ARG A 135 -9.06 -4.11 7.51
CA ARG A 135 -9.48 -4.39 6.11
C ARG A 135 -9.68 -5.88 5.84
N MET A 136 -8.91 -6.75 6.50
CA MET A 136 -9.19 -8.20 6.47
C MET A 136 -10.51 -8.54 7.18
N GLY A 137 -10.88 -7.79 8.21
CA GLY A 137 -12.21 -7.91 8.82
C GLY A 137 -13.31 -7.57 7.83
N ASP A 138 -13.19 -6.44 7.10
CA ASP A 138 -14.12 -6.03 6.04
C ASP A 138 -14.21 -7.12 4.95
N LEU A 139 -13.06 -7.62 4.48
CA LEU A 139 -12.98 -8.72 3.52
C LEU A 139 -13.79 -9.94 3.97
N TYR A 140 -13.53 -10.42 5.18
CA TYR A 140 -14.20 -11.62 5.68
C TYR A 140 -15.68 -11.38 5.98
N MET A 141 -16.07 -10.16 6.31
CA MET A 141 -17.47 -9.77 6.48
C MET A 141 -18.21 -9.84 5.13
N LEU A 142 -17.64 -9.24 4.07
CA LEU A 142 -18.20 -9.27 2.72
C LEU A 142 -18.23 -10.68 2.14
N TRP A 143 -17.23 -11.49 2.48
CA TRP A 143 -17.11 -12.89 2.03
C TRP A 143 -17.89 -13.88 2.90
N GLU A 144 -18.64 -13.38 3.90
CA GLU A 144 -19.42 -14.19 4.84
C GLU A 144 -18.59 -15.25 5.58
N LYS A 145 -17.33 -14.94 5.91
CA LYS A 145 -16.41 -15.84 6.61
C LYS A 145 -16.38 -15.55 8.11
N PRO A 146 -16.26 -16.60 8.97
CA PRO A 146 -16.22 -16.43 10.43
C PRO A 146 -14.99 -15.69 10.94
N GLN A 147 -13.97 -15.50 10.11
CA GLN A 147 -12.73 -14.77 10.46
C GLN A 147 -12.93 -13.26 10.58
N ALA A 148 -14.09 -12.70 10.24
CA ALA A 148 -14.36 -11.27 10.32
C ALA A 148 -14.15 -10.74 11.76
N VAL A 149 -14.85 -11.32 12.73
CA VAL A 149 -14.76 -10.88 14.14
C VAL A 149 -13.34 -10.99 14.69
N PRO A 150 -12.64 -12.14 14.61
CA PRO A 150 -11.25 -12.24 15.05
C PRO A 150 -10.30 -11.21 14.41
N SER A 151 -10.52 -10.86 13.15
CA SER A 151 -9.69 -9.87 12.46
C SER A 151 -9.88 -8.46 13.03
N TYR A 152 -11.13 -8.06 13.27
CA TYR A 152 -11.42 -6.78 13.93
C TYR A 152 -10.92 -6.73 15.38
N GLU A 153 -11.06 -7.83 16.14
CA GLU A 153 -10.54 -7.92 17.50
C GLU A 153 -9.02 -7.73 17.53
N LYS A 154 -8.31 -8.34 16.57
CA LYS A 154 -6.87 -8.17 16.40
C LYS A 154 -6.50 -6.72 16.09
N ALA A 155 -7.19 -6.09 15.13
CA ALA A 155 -6.98 -4.68 14.81
C ALA A 155 -7.21 -3.78 16.02
N LEU A 156 -8.31 -4.00 16.76
CA LEU A 156 -8.66 -3.24 17.96
C LEU A 156 -7.62 -3.36 19.05
N SER A 157 -7.10 -4.58 19.30
CA SER A 157 -6.02 -4.80 20.28
C SER A 157 -4.79 -3.98 19.94
N MET A 158 -4.35 -4.03 18.66
CA MET A 158 -3.17 -3.31 18.20
C MET A 158 -3.36 -1.78 18.27
N PHE A 159 -4.54 -1.26 17.89
CA PHE A 159 -4.82 0.16 18.06
C PHE A 159 -4.84 0.61 19.53
N LYS A 160 -5.32 -0.22 20.45
CA LYS A 160 -5.28 0.08 21.89
C LYS A 160 -3.85 0.12 22.42
N GLU A 161 -2.99 -0.79 21.98
CA GLU A 161 -1.57 -0.81 22.35
C GLU A 161 -0.84 0.45 21.88
N LEU A 162 -1.11 0.89 20.63
CA LEU A 162 -0.54 2.12 20.04
C LEU A 162 -1.00 3.41 20.73
N HIS A 163 -2.19 3.41 21.34
CA HIS A 163 -2.77 4.58 22.02
C HIS A 163 -2.69 4.46 23.55
N ALA A 164 -2.07 3.40 24.08
CA ALA A 164 -1.82 3.31 25.51
C ALA A 164 -0.87 4.44 25.91
N PRO A 165 -1.23 5.30 26.90
CA PRO A 165 -0.30 6.28 27.42
C PRO A 165 0.93 5.56 27.96
N ASP A 166 2.13 6.06 27.63
CA ASP A 166 3.38 5.57 28.19
C ASP A 166 3.22 5.49 29.73
N SER A 167 3.26 4.28 30.26
CA SER A 167 3.05 4.01 31.68
C SER A 167 4.24 4.48 32.54
N ASP A 168 5.24 5.11 31.96
CA ASP A 168 6.45 5.59 32.66
C ASP A 168 6.30 6.96 33.33
N TYR A 169 5.12 7.61 33.27
CA TYR A 169 4.82 8.78 34.09
C TYR A 169 3.91 8.40 35.27
N ARG A 170 4.29 7.41 36.08
CA ARG A 170 3.75 7.21 37.42
C ARG A 170 4.81 7.57 38.44
N GLU A 171 4.63 8.79 38.98
CA GLU A 171 4.88 9.23 40.34
C GLU A 171 6.25 8.87 40.98
N GLU A 172 7.10 9.89 41.09
CA GLU A 172 7.84 10.15 42.32
C GLU A 172 7.10 11.20 43.17
#